data_c5326ca47f6206173c640bcb31ccffbf
#
_entry.id   c5326ca47f6206173c640bcb31ccffbf
#
_cell.length_a   1.000
_cell.length_b   1.000
_cell.length_c   1.000
_cell.angle_alpha   90.00
_cell.angle_beta   90.00
_cell.angle_gamma   90.00
#
_symmetry.space_group_name_H-M   'P 1'
#
loop_
_entity.id
_entity.type
_entity.pdbx_description
1 polymer ?
#
loop_
_entity_poly.entity_id
_entity_poly.type
_entity_poly.pdbx_seq_one_letter_code
_entity_poly.pdbx_strand_id
1 'polypeptide(L)'
;MPITLPPITRRQFIKRSLAYGGTAVIAPRVWAAADRGDTGLDQNRVALLADTHISADPSQRYPGTKWPGSPVKEEEHEWVNMADCLSKAAKNIIALNPRPAHLIVNGDCALSNGREGEYKEFLRLVEPLRAAGITVHVTIGNHDNRDNLWKLLPFLKQEQMGIHAGVIELPHANFMLLDSGKKGILGEDQLDWLANQLDQRADKPALIFAHFNPYPNRGVRPIRGMRDGPALLKLLAERKHAKAYFYGHTHEWQHDQVDHLHLINQPAVSYYFGKGHAHGWVDMKLTETSAELQLHCIDHEHKQHGERTSLH
;
A
#
# COMPACT_ATOMS: atom_id res chain seq x y z
N MET A 1 -10.06 9.03 -10.42
CA MET A 1 -9.43 7.71 -10.74
C MET A 1 -8.37 7.39 -9.72
N PRO A 2 -8.20 6.12 -9.33
CA PRO A 2 -7.09 5.74 -8.46
C PRO A 2 -5.76 6.04 -9.15
N ILE A 3 -4.72 6.33 -8.37
CA ILE A 3 -3.37 6.47 -8.90
C ILE A 3 -2.93 5.08 -9.34
N THR A 4 -2.96 4.83 -10.64
CA THR A 4 -2.60 3.54 -11.22
C THR A 4 -1.39 3.67 -12.12
N LEU A 5 -0.34 2.94 -11.81
CA LEU A 5 0.90 2.86 -12.58
C LEU A 5 0.89 1.53 -13.34
N PRO A 6 0.58 1.53 -14.64
CA PRO A 6 0.50 0.30 -15.43
C PRO A 6 1.87 -0.37 -15.59
N PRO A 7 1.89 -1.65 -15.94
CA PRO A 7 3.12 -2.35 -16.32
C PRO A 7 3.90 -1.60 -17.41
N ILE A 8 5.19 -1.81 -17.45
CA ILE A 8 6.09 -1.23 -18.45
C ILE A 8 6.82 -2.31 -19.23
N THR A 9 7.13 -2.03 -20.49
CA THR A 9 7.91 -2.94 -21.32
C THR A 9 9.39 -2.97 -20.91
N ARG A 10 10.09 -4.07 -21.25
CA ARG A 10 11.55 -4.19 -21.06
C ARG A 10 12.31 -2.98 -21.60
N ARG A 11 11.95 -2.53 -22.81
CA ARG A 11 12.60 -1.35 -23.43
C ARG A 11 12.38 -0.07 -22.62
N GLN A 12 11.17 0.14 -22.09
CA GLN A 12 10.88 1.30 -21.25
C GLN A 12 11.65 1.24 -19.92
N PHE A 13 11.71 0.05 -19.29
CA PHE A 13 12.47 -0.16 -18.06
C PHE A 13 13.96 0.16 -18.27
N ILE A 14 14.60 -0.43 -19.29
CA ILE A 14 16.03 -0.19 -19.57
C ILE A 14 16.30 1.30 -19.82
N LYS A 15 15.47 1.97 -20.64
CA LYS A 15 15.62 3.40 -20.90
C LYS A 15 15.53 4.26 -19.62
N ARG A 16 14.60 3.94 -18.72
CA ARG A 16 14.41 4.66 -17.45
C ARG A 16 15.55 4.38 -16.47
N SER A 17 15.98 3.12 -16.34
CA SER A 17 17.11 2.76 -15.47
C SER A 17 18.39 3.47 -15.87
N LEU A 18 18.66 3.60 -17.16
CA LEU A 18 19.81 4.37 -17.66
C LEU A 18 19.66 5.88 -17.36
N ALA A 19 18.46 6.43 -17.44
CA ALA A 19 18.19 7.82 -17.09
C ALA A 19 18.39 8.12 -15.60
N TYR A 20 18.22 7.12 -14.72
CA TYR A 20 18.47 7.22 -13.27
C TYR A 20 19.93 6.90 -12.88
N GLY A 21 20.81 6.62 -13.83
CA GLY A 21 22.24 6.31 -13.56
C GLY A 21 22.47 4.93 -12.93
N GLY A 22 21.48 4.03 -12.98
CA GLY A 22 21.53 2.70 -12.38
C GLY A 22 21.72 1.57 -13.40
N THR A 23 22.35 0.47 -12.98
CA THR A 23 22.35 -0.80 -13.73
C THR A 23 21.05 -1.55 -13.51
N ALA A 24 20.32 -1.86 -14.59
CA ALA A 24 19.09 -2.65 -14.53
C ALA A 24 19.39 -4.11 -14.20
N VAL A 25 19.39 -4.47 -12.92
CA VAL A 25 19.52 -5.88 -12.49
C VAL A 25 18.12 -6.46 -12.27
N ILE A 26 17.50 -6.95 -13.35
CA ILE A 26 16.32 -7.82 -13.25
C ILE A 26 16.78 -9.24 -13.61
N ALA A 27 16.37 -10.21 -12.81
CA ALA A 27 16.67 -11.60 -13.07
C ALA A 27 16.17 -12.02 -14.47
N PRO A 28 17.00 -12.67 -15.32
CA PRO A 28 16.63 -13.06 -16.69
C PRO A 28 15.36 -13.91 -16.79
N ARG A 29 14.99 -14.64 -15.72
CA ARG A 29 13.81 -15.50 -15.65
C ARG A 29 12.48 -14.76 -15.78
N VAL A 30 12.38 -13.51 -15.27
CA VAL A 30 11.16 -12.69 -15.33
C VAL A 30 10.79 -12.35 -16.78
N TRP A 31 11.80 -12.09 -17.62
CA TRP A 31 11.61 -11.72 -19.02
C TRP A 31 11.35 -12.93 -19.92
N ALA A 32 11.93 -14.08 -19.60
CA ALA A 32 11.76 -15.29 -20.38
C ALA A 32 10.34 -15.88 -20.28
N ALA A 33 9.61 -15.63 -19.20
CA ALA A 33 8.21 -16.05 -19.03
C ALA A 33 7.26 -15.15 -19.84
N ALA A 34 7.48 -13.83 -19.83
CA ALA A 34 6.65 -12.86 -20.58
C ALA A 34 6.71 -13.07 -22.10
N ASP A 35 7.86 -13.48 -22.63
CA ASP A 35 8.04 -13.75 -24.07
C ASP A 35 7.32 -15.03 -24.56
N ARG A 36 6.84 -15.89 -23.62
CA ARG A 36 6.15 -17.16 -23.96
C ARG A 36 4.63 -17.10 -23.84
N GLY A 37 4.05 -15.92 -23.59
CA GLY A 37 2.60 -15.76 -23.38
C GLY A 37 2.11 -16.23 -22.00
N ASP A 38 2.95 -16.88 -21.20
CA ASP A 38 2.72 -17.15 -19.79
C ASP A 38 3.20 -15.96 -18.96
N THR A 39 2.28 -15.09 -18.56
CA THR A 39 2.62 -13.92 -17.73
C THR A 39 3.05 -14.32 -16.33
N GLY A 40 2.72 -15.54 -15.88
CA GLY A 40 2.92 -15.99 -14.50
C GLY A 40 2.25 -15.08 -13.45
N LEU A 41 1.21 -14.33 -13.88
CA LEU A 41 0.47 -13.39 -13.05
C LEU A 41 -0.87 -13.99 -12.63
N ASP A 42 -1.21 -13.83 -11.35
CA ASP A 42 -2.50 -14.21 -10.79
C ASP A 42 -3.35 -12.96 -10.53
N GLN A 43 -4.49 -12.86 -11.21
CA GLN A 43 -5.43 -11.72 -11.08
C GLN A 43 -6.12 -11.68 -9.71
N ASN A 44 -6.14 -12.80 -8.99
CA ASN A 44 -6.70 -12.91 -7.64
C ASN A 44 -5.63 -12.83 -6.54
N ARG A 45 -4.38 -12.53 -6.91
CA ARG A 45 -3.29 -12.31 -5.94
C ARG A 45 -2.86 -10.86 -5.97
N VAL A 46 -2.80 -10.25 -4.79
CA VAL A 46 -2.50 -8.82 -4.63
C VAL A 46 -1.44 -8.65 -3.54
N ALA A 47 -0.36 -7.93 -3.84
CA ALA A 47 0.58 -7.51 -2.81
C ALA A 47 0.12 -6.20 -2.17
N LEU A 48 0.06 -6.15 -0.84
CA LEU A 48 -0.36 -4.98 -0.07
C LEU A 48 0.83 -4.38 0.67
N LEU A 49 1.13 -3.14 0.39
CA LEU A 49 2.15 -2.33 1.02
C LEU A 49 1.49 -1.09 1.64
N ALA A 50 2.09 -0.55 2.70
CA ALA A 50 1.74 0.75 3.27
C ALA A 50 3.01 1.44 3.77
N ASP A 51 2.96 2.76 3.94
CA ASP A 51 3.97 3.51 4.69
C ASP A 51 5.40 3.23 4.22
N THR A 52 5.65 3.42 2.92
CA THR A 52 6.98 3.19 2.34
C THR A 52 7.99 4.27 2.70
N HIS A 53 7.52 5.50 2.96
CA HIS A 53 8.30 6.65 3.45
C HIS A 53 9.62 6.87 2.72
N ILE A 54 9.57 6.91 1.40
CA ILE A 54 10.78 7.04 0.59
C ILE A 54 11.33 8.46 0.63
N SER A 55 12.63 8.57 0.97
CA SER A 55 13.40 9.81 0.88
C SER A 55 13.90 10.06 -0.54
N ALA A 56 14.14 11.33 -0.86
CA ALA A 56 14.87 11.72 -2.09
C ALA A 56 16.33 11.25 -2.06
N ASP A 57 16.91 11.05 -0.87
CA ASP A 57 18.21 10.44 -0.66
C ASP A 57 18.03 8.95 -0.35
N PRO A 58 18.39 8.03 -1.25
CA PRO A 58 18.22 6.60 -1.04
C PRO A 58 19.12 6.04 0.09
N SER A 59 20.14 6.76 0.53
CA SER A 59 21.01 6.37 1.64
C SER A 59 20.44 6.75 3.01
N GLN A 60 19.39 7.57 3.03
CA GLN A 60 18.80 8.08 4.28
C GLN A 60 18.24 6.94 5.12
N ARG A 61 18.57 6.98 6.43
CA ARG A 61 18.02 6.11 7.45
C ARG A 61 17.11 6.90 8.39
N TYR A 62 16.11 6.24 8.96
CA TYR A 62 15.17 6.84 9.88
C TYR A 62 14.97 5.94 11.11
N PRO A 63 15.08 6.50 12.34
CA PRO A 63 14.83 5.74 13.56
C PRO A 63 13.35 5.92 13.96
N GLY A 64 12.47 5.09 13.43
CA GLY A 64 11.03 5.14 13.70
C GLY A 64 10.68 5.05 15.19
N THR A 65 11.52 4.37 15.96
CA THR A 65 11.39 4.26 17.42
C THR A 65 11.71 5.56 18.18
N LYS A 66 12.30 6.58 17.54
CA LYS A 66 12.64 7.87 18.15
C LYS A 66 11.51 8.89 17.94
N TRP A 67 10.67 9.08 18.94
CA TRP A 67 9.60 10.07 18.96
C TRP A 67 9.40 10.64 20.38
N PRO A 68 8.79 11.84 20.55
CA PRO A 68 8.56 12.42 21.88
C PRO A 68 7.74 11.50 22.79
N GLY A 69 8.34 11.05 23.89
CA GLY A 69 7.73 10.10 24.83
C GLY A 69 7.96 8.63 24.49
N SER A 70 8.84 8.32 23.52
CA SER A 70 9.22 6.94 23.23
C SER A 70 9.85 6.26 24.45
N PRO A 71 9.44 5.01 24.76
CA PRO A 71 10.07 4.23 25.83
C PRO A 71 11.43 3.64 25.44
N VAL A 72 11.82 3.72 24.16
CA VAL A 72 13.08 3.18 23.64
C VAL A 72 14.22 4.13 24.00
N LYS A 73 15.29 3.59 24.57
CA LYS A 73 16.48 4.37 24.93
C LYS A 73 17.24 4.82 23.69
N GLU A 74 18.02 5.92 23.79
CA GLU A 74 18.72 6.52 22.64
C GLU A 74 19.66 5.51 21.94
N GLU A 75 20.41 4.72 22.72
CA GLU A 75 21.32 3.69 22.19
C GLU A 75 20.64 2.47 21.57
N GLU A 76 19.35 2.32 21.81
CA GLU A 76 18.54 1.20 21.32
C GLU A 76 17.71 1.55 20.08
N HIS A 77 17.81 2.78 19.56
CA HIS A 77 17.09 3.17 18.36
C HIS A 77 17.60 2.40 17.13
N GLU A 78 16.68 1.80 16.42
CA GLU A 78 16.97 1.07 15.19
C GLU A 78 16.82 1.96 13.97
N TRP A 79 17.91 2.10 13.21
CA TRP A 79 17.97 2.96 12.03
C TRP A 79 17.69 2.14 10.78
N VAL A 80 16.54 2.38 10.15
CA VAL A 80 16.06 1.65 8.97
C VAL A 80 16.36 2.45 7.70
N ASN A 81 16.87 1.80 6.67
CA ASN A 81 16.93 2.35 5.32
C ASN A 81 15.64 1.97 4.57
N MET A 82 14.77 2.95 4.32
CA MET A 82 13.46 2.74 3.72
C MET A 82 13.55 2.28 2.25
N ALA A 83 14.53 2.79 1.50
CA ALA A 83 14.75 2.38 0.11
C ALA A 83 15.18 0.92 0.01
N ASP A 84 16.04 0.44 0.94
CA ASP A 84 16.42 -0.96 1.02
C ASP A 84 15.24 -1.85 1.38
N CYS A 85 14.39 -1.42 2.32
CA CYS A 85 13.19 -2.18 2.69
C CYS A 85 12.23 -2.34 1.51
N LEU A 86 11.90 -1.27 0.79
CA LEU A 86 11.05 -1.35 -0.40
C LEU A 86 11.69 -2.19 -1.51
N SER A 87 13.01 -2.08 -1.70
CA SER A 87 13.75 -2.91 -2.67
C SER A 87 13.70 -4.41 -2.33
N LYS A 88 13.82 -4.76 -1.04
CA LYS A 88 13.68 -6.15 -0.56
C LYS A 88 12.26 -6.66 -0.79
N ALA A 89 11.24 -5.89 -0.38
CA ALA A 89 9.84 -6.23 -0.62
C ALA A 89 9.57 -6.45 -2.11
N ALA A 90 10.01 -5.55 -2.98
CA ALA A 90 9.84 -5.67 -4.43
C ALA A 90 10.49 -6.94 -4.99
N LYS A 91 11.70 -7.29 -4.55
CA LYS A 91 12.38 -8.53 -4.96
C LYS A 91 11.60 -9.78 -4.52
N ASN A 92 11.11 -9.80 -3.28
CA ASN A 92 10.33 -10.92 -2.75
C ASN A 92 9.02 -11.09 -3.51
N ILE A 93 8.30 -10.00 -3.80
CA ILE A 93 7.04 -10.02 -4.57
C ILE A 93 7.28 -10.53 -5.99
N ILE A 94 8.33 -10.06 -6.67
CA ILE A 94 8.67 -10.50 -8.03
C ILE A 94 9.04 -11.99 -8.07
N ALA A 95 9.62 -12.53 -7.00
CA ALA A 95 10.00 -13.94 -6.89
C ALA A 95 8.84 -14.89 -6.66
N LEU A 96 7.64 -14.39 -6.31
CA LEU A 96 6.46 -15.23 -6.12
C LEU A 96 6.04 -15.95 -7.42
N ASN A 97 5.50 -17.16 -7.28
CA ASN A 97 4.98 -17.94 -8.39
C ASN A 97 3.63 -18.62 -7.99
N PRO A 98 2.50 -18.27 -8.62
CA PRO A 98 2.33 -17.14 -9.54
C PRO A 98 2.56 -15.79 -8.84
N ARG A 99 2.97 -14.78 -9.62
CA ARG A 99 3.12 -13.41 -9.12
C ARG A 99 1.77 -12.72 -8.98
N PRO A 100 1.62 -11.77 -8.05
CA PRO A 100 0.41 -10.94 -8.01
C PRO A 100 0.30 -10.09 -9.27
N ALA A 101 -0.89 -9.99 -9.85
CA ALA A 101 -1.15 -9.08 -10.96
C ALA A 101 -1.26 -7.62 -10.50
N HIS A 102 -1.60 -7.41 -9.23
CA HIS A 102 -1.82 -6.11 -8.63
C HIS A 102 -0.98 -5.91 -7.38
N LEU A 103 -0.60 -4.67 -7.13
CA LEU A 103 0.03 -4.22 -5.90
C LEU A 103 -0.64 -2.92 -5.46
N ILE A 104 -0.97 -2.81 -4.17
CA ILE A 104 -1.49 -1.57 -3.58
C ILE A 104 -0.44 -1.01 -2.62
N VAL A 105 -0.12 0.28 -2.76
CA VAL A 105 0.60 1.06 -1.76
C VAL A 105 -0.41 1.95 -1.06
N ASN A 106 -0.75 1.63 0.19
CA ASN A 106 -1.82 2.28 0.93
C ASN A 106 -1.33 3.53 1.67
N GLY A 107 -0.90 4.54 0.91
CA GLY A 107 -0.47 5.85 1.38
C GLY A 107 0.94 5.91 1.93
N ASP A 108 1.35 7.13 2.25
CA ASP A 108 2.67 7.52 2.76
C ASP A 108 3.82 6.95 1.91
N CYS A 109 3.76 7.26 0.60
CA CYS A 109 4.83 6.93 -0.33
C CYS A 109 6.09 7.73 -0.03
N ALA A 110 5.94 9.01 0.34
CA ALA A 110 7.01 9.94 0.63
C ALA A 110 7.36 9.98 2.13
N LEU A 111 8.64 10.26 2.45
CA LEU A 111 9.10 10.33 3.83
C LEU A 111 8.53 11.54 4.58
N SER A 112 8.47 12.72 3.95
CA SER A 112 8.18 13.95 4.68
C SER A 112 6.89 14.64 4.23
N ASN A 113 6.90 15.32 3.09
CA ASN A 113 5.80 16.15 2.62
C ASN A 113 5.46 15.94 1.14
N GLY A 114 5.81 14.79 0.57
CA GLY A 114 5.57 14.48 -0.83
C GLY A 114 6.34 15.42 -1.76
N ARG A 115 7.63 15.62 -1.51
CA ARG A 115 8.51 16.39 -2.39
C ARG A 115 8.73 15.65 -3.70
N GLU A 116 8.94 16.36 -4.78
CA GLU A 116 9.16 15.75 -6.11
C GLU A 116 10.31 14.74 -6.12
N GLY A 117 11.41 15.01 -5.39
CA GLY A 117 12.55 14.08 -5.26
C GLY A 117 12.18 12.77 -4.58
N GLU A 118 11.32 12.82 -3.54
CA GLU A 118 10.82 11.64 -2.83
C GLU A 118 9.99 10.75 -3.77
N TYR A 119 9.09 11.34 -4.56
CA TYR A 119 8.30 10.59 -5.54
C TYR A 119 9.13 10.07 -6.72
N LYS A 120 10.14 10.83 -7.18
CA LYS A 120 11.05 10.31 -8.22
C LYS A 120 11.75 9.05 -7.76
N GLU A 121 12.22 9.03 -6.51
CA GLU A 121 12.86 7.85 -5.93
C GLU A 121 11.85 6.72 -5.69
N PHE A 122 10.67 7.00 -5.15
CA PHE A 122 9.59 6.01 -5.02
C PHE A 122 9.25 5.36 -6.36
N LEU A 123 9.03 6.17 -7.41
CA LEU A 123 8.73 5.67 -8.75
C LEU A 123 9.85 4.79 -9.32
N ARG A 124 11.11 5.15 -9.06
CA ARG A 124 12.29 4.35 -9.43
C ARG A 124 12.29 2.99 -8.74
N LEU A 125 11.96 2.97 -7.44
CA LEU A 125 11.95 1.73 -6.64
C LEU A 125 10.82 0.77 -7.00
N VAL A 126 9.67 1.27 -7.45
CA VAL A 126 8.55 0.43 -7.91
C VAL A 126 8.62 0.03 -9.39
N GLU A 127 9.53 0.62 -10.17
CA GLU A 127 9.69 0.25 -11.60
C GLU A 127 9.99 -1.23 -11.85
N PRO A 128 10.81 -1.94 -11.05
CA PRO A 128 11.03 -3.38 -11.22
C PRO A 128 9.74 -4.20 -11.13
N LEU A 129 8.81 -3.83 -10.23
CA LEU A 129 7.49 -4.47 -10.11
C LEU A 129 6.67 -4.29 -11.38
N ARG A 130 6.62 -3.07 -11.91
CA ARG A 130 5.93 -2.75 -13.17
C ARG A 130 6.55 -3.46 -14.38
N ALA A 131 7.87 -3.58 -14.39
CA ALA A 131 8.59 -4.33 -15.41
C ALA A 131 8.34 -5.85 -15.32
N ALA A 132 7.99 -6.37 -14.14
CA ALA A 132 7.57 -7.74 -13.92
C ALA A 132 6.09 -8.00 -14.30
N GLY A 133 5.40 -7.00 -14.84
CA GLY A 133 4.00 -7.09 -15.28
C GLY A 133 2.97 -6.69 -14.23
N ILE A 134 3.40 -6.28 -13.03
CA ILE A 134 2.51 -5.94 -11.91
C ILE A 134 1.97 -4.52 -12.10
N THR A 135 0.66 -4.34 -11.98
CA THR A 135 0.03 -3.02 -11.91
C THR A 135 0.12 -2.48 -10.50
N VAL A 136 0.70 -1.28 -10.32
CA VAL A 136 0.85 -0.64 -9.00
C VAL A 136 -0.23 0.42 -8.81
N HIS A 137 -1.02 0.29 -7.76
CA HIS A 137 -2.04 1.25 -7.34
C HIS A 137 -1.59 1.96 -6.06
N VAL A 138 -1.94 3.23 -5.93
CA VAL A 138 -1.49 4.06 -4.80
C VAL A 138 -2.67 4.83 -4.23
N THR A 139 -2.84 4.85 -2.91
CA THR A 139 -3.67 5.81 -2.20
C THR A 139 -2.83 6.96 -1.63
N ILE A 140 -3.46 8.02 -1.16
CA ILE A 140 -2.78 9.19 -0.58
C ILE A 140 -2.78 9.08 0.95
N GLY A 141 -1.57 9.26 1.55
CA GLY A 141 -1.38 9.37 2.99
C GLY A 141 -1.09 10.81 3.45
N ASN A 142 -0.80 10.97 4.75
CA ASN A 142 -0.57 12.30 5.31
C ASN A 142 0.81 12.90 4.95
N HIS A 143 1.77 12.07 4.58
CA HIS A 143 3.08 12.51 4.09
C HIS A 143 3.09 12.79 2.58
N ASP A 144 1.99 12.48 1.87
CA ASP A 144 1.90 12.66 0.43
C ASP A 144 1.41 14.06 0.03
N ASN A 145 1.64 14.43 -1.23
CA ASN A 145 1.25 15.71 -1.83
C ASN A 145 0.69 15.48 -3.24
N ARG A 146 -0.62 15.71 -3.42
CA ARG A 146 -1.33 15.52 -4.68
C ARG A 146 -0.72 16.36 -5.83
N ASP A 147 -0.43 17.63 -5.56
CA ASP A 147 0.06 18.56 -6.59
C ASP A 147 1.41 18.14 -7.14
N ASN A 148 2.30 17.65 -6.27
CA ASN A 148 3.62 17.16 -6.69
C ASN A 148 3.52 15.82 -7.42
N LEU A 149 2.57 14.93 -7.03
CA LEU A 149 2.27 13.73 -7.80
C LEU A 149 1.73 14.07 -9.20
N TRP A 150 0.83 15.05 -9.31
CA TRP A 150 0.29 15.49 -10.60
C TRP A 150 1.35 16.09 -11.53
N LYS A 151 2.36 16.76 -10.99
CA LYS A 151 3.49 17.25 -11.81
C LYS A 151 4.29 16.11 -12.44
N LEU A 152 4.51 15.03 -11.69
CA LEU A 152 5.28 13.87 -12.14
C LEU A 152 4.45 12.89 -12.98
N LEU A 153 3.15 12.83 -12.74
CA LEU A 153 2.19 11.93 -13.37
C LEU A 153 1.02 12.75 -13.95
N PRO A 154 1.25 13.57 -14.99
CA PRO A 154 0.25 14.53 -15.47
C PRO A 154 -1.03 13.90 -16.01
N PHE A 155 -1.03 12.60 -16.32
CA PHE A 155 -2.23 11.85 -16.72
C PHE A 155 -3.23 11.67 -15.57
N LEU A 156 -2.81 11.89 -14.30
CA LEU A 156 -3.68 11.84 -13.13
C LEU A 156 -4.52 13.11 -12.94
N LYS A 157 -4.17 14.21 -13.63
CA LYS A 157 -4.76 15.54 -13.42
C LYS A 157 -6.19 15.70 -13.97
N GLN A 158 -6.75 14.71 -14.63
CA GLN A 158 -8.03 14.82 -15.35
C GLN A 158 -9.27 14.64 -14.46
N GLU A 159 -9.20 14.82 -13.13
CA GLU A 159 -10.30 14.47 -12.25
C GLU A 159 -11.11 15.63 -11.72
N GLN A 160 -12.44 15.44 -11.81
CA GLN A 160 -13.44 16.43 -11.47
C GLN A 160 -13.51 16.78 -9.97
N MET A 161 -13.00 15.92 -9.08
CA MET A 161 -13.10 16.09 -7.63
C MET A 161 -11.80 16.48 -6.93
N GLY A 162 -10.67 16.52 -7.63
CA GLY A 162 -9.36 16.83 -7.04
C GLY A 162 -8.84 15.80 -6.02
N ILE A 163 -9.43 14.60 -5.99
CA ILE A 163 -9.08 13.47 -5.12
C ILE A 163 -8.74 12.22 -5.95
N HIS A 164 -7.99 11.30 -5.34
CA HIS A 164 -7.56 10.06 -5.98
C HIS A 164 -8.34 8.83 -5.49
N ALA A 165 -9.67 8.92 -5.49
CA ALA A 165 -10.54 7.78 -5.21
C ALA A 165 -10.87 6.99 -6.49
N GLY A 166 -11.15 5.69 -6.35
CA GLY A 166 -11.56 4.87 -7.48
C GLY A 166 -11.78 3.40 -7.15
N VAL A 167 -12.30 2.66 -8.14
CA VAL A 167 -12.59 1.25 -8.03
C VAL A 167 -11.63 0.44 -8.90
N ILE A 168 -11.15 -0.69 -8.36
CA ILE A 168 -10.46 -1.74 -9.11
C ILE A 168 -11.34 -2.98 -9.04
N GLU A 169 -11.84 -3.42 -10.18
CA GLU A 169 -12.67 -4.62 -10.27
C GLU A 169 -11.79 -5.84 -10.52
N LEU A 170 -11.73 -6.76 -9.55
CA LEU A 170 -11.05 -8.03 -9.68
C LEU A 170 -12.07 -9.16 -9.85
N PRO A 171 -11.64 -10.37 -10.26
CA PRO A 171 -12.58 -11.47 -10.48
C PRO A 171 -13.43 -11.82 -9.25
N HIS A 172 -12.84 -11.84 -8.04
CA HIS A 172 -13.51 -12.25 -6.81
C HIS A 172 -13.84 -11.12 -5.84
N ALA A 173 -13.39 -9.89 -6.06
CA ALA A 173 -13.67 -8.75 -5.18
C ALA A 173 -13.57 -7.41 -5.91
N ASN A 174 -14.26 -6.39 -5.39
CA ASN A 174 -14.10 -5.01 -5.79
C ASN A 174 -13.26 -4.27 -4.75
N PHE A 175 -12.23 -3.53 -5.19
CA PHE A 175 -11.39 -2.72 -4.31
C PHE A 175 -11.76 -1.26 -4.44
N MET A 176 -12.15 -0.65 -3.32
CA MET A 176 -12.47 0.77 -3.21
C MET A 176 -11.25 1.49 -2.66
N LEU A 177 -10.52 2.22 -3.49
CA LEU A 177 -9.39 3.02 -3.07
C LEU A 177 -9.86 4.43 -2.73
N LEU A 178 -9.59 4.90 -1.51
CA LEU A 178 -10.02 6.18 -0.99
C LEU A 178 -8.83 7.11 -0.76
N ASP A 179 -9.08 8.40 -0.87
CA ASP A 179 -8.10 9.45 -0.64
C ASP A 179 -8.44 10.20 0.66
N SER A 180 -7.85 9.81 1.76
CA SER A 180 -8.04 10.46 3.06
C SER A 180 -7.20 11.75 3.24
N GLY A 181 -6.33 12.07 2.28
CA GLY A 181 -5.50 13.27 2.26
C GLY A 181 -4.65 13.45 3.53
N LYS A 182 -4.04 14.64 3.66
CA LYS A 182 -3.15 14.94 4.80
C LYS A 182 -3.86 15.03 6.17
N LYS A 183 -5.16 15.24 6.17
CA LYS A 183 -5.91 15.54 7.41
C LYS A 183 -6.70 14.34 7.94
N GLY A 184 -6.71 13.21 7.22
CA GLY A 184 -7.54 12.06 7.56
C GLY A 184 -9.02 12.41 7.48
N ILE A 185 -9.45 12.98 6.36
CA ILE A 185 -10.84 13.35 6.09
C ILE A 185 -11.18 12.89 4.68
N LEU A 186 -12.24 12.12 4.54
CA LEU A 186 -12.81 11.77 3.24
C LEU A 186 -13.74 12.88 2.72
N GLY A 187 -14.56 13.43 3.60
CA GLY A 187 -15.60 14.41 3.28
C GLY A 187 -16.88 13.75 2.75
N GLU A 188 -17.97 14.51 2.77
CA GLU A 188 -19.31 14.02 2.37
C GLU A 188 -19.33 13.53 0.93
N ASP A 189 -18.77 14.30 -0.02
CA ASP A 189 -18.76 13.94 -1.44
C ASP A 189 -18.09 12.57 -1.69
N GLN A 190 -16.99 12.26 -0.98
CA GLN A 190 -16.32 10.98 -1.15
C GLN A 190 -17.03 9.83 -0.43
N LEU A 191 -17.68 10.10 0.72
CA LEU A 191 -18.51 9.12 1.41
C LEU A 191 -19.75 8.77 0.56
N ASP A 192 -20.41 9.76 -0.03
CA ASP A 192 -21.55 9.56 -0.94
C ASP A 192 -21.13 8.81 -2.21
N TRP A 193 -19.97 9.18 -2.78
CA TRP A 193 -19.40 8.43 -3.89
C TRP A 193 -19.14 6.97 -3.51
N LEU A 194 -18.55 6.70 -2.34
CA LEU A 194 -18.28 5.34 -1.86
C LEU A 194 -19.59 4.55 -1.68
N ALA A 195 -20.59 5.16 -1.06
CA ALA A 195 -21.91 4.53 -0.90
C ALA A 195 -22.49 4.11 -2.25
N ASN A 196 -22.50 5.01 -3.22
CA ASN A 196 -22.98 4.73 -4.58
C ASN A 196 -22.16 3.62 -5.27
N GLN A 197 -20.82 3.62 -5.13
CA GLN A 197 -19.99 2.58 -5.74
C GLN A 197 -20.23 1.20 -5.12
N LEU A 198 -20.43 1.14 -3.80
CA LEU A 198 -20.77 -0.09 -3.10
C LEU A 198 -22.15 -0.62 -3.53
N ASP A 199 -23.16 0.25 -3.57
CA ASP A 199 -24.52 -0.14 -3.92
C ASP A 199 -24.63 -0.64 -5.37
N GLN A 200 -23.85 -0.06 -6.30
CA GLN A 200 -23.78 -0.50 -7.71
C GLN A 200 -23.05 -1.84 -7.90
N ARG A 201 -22.26 -2.31 -6.93
CA ARG A 201 -21.39 -3.48 -7.01
C ARG A 201 -21.62 -4.46 -5.86
N ALA A 202 -22.87 -4.59 -5.43
CA ALA A 202 -23.25 -5.46 -4.31
C ALA A 202 -23.18 -6.97 -4.65
N ASP A 203 -22.94 -7.30 -5.92
CA ASP A 203 -22.81 -8.67 -6.43
C ASP A 203 -21.50 -9.37 -6.02
N LYS A 204 -20.47 -8.59 -5.63
CA LYS A 204 -19.18 -9.09 -5.16
C LYS A 204 -18.75 -8.47 -3.83
N PRO A 205 -17.91 -9.17 -3.03
CA PRO A 205 -17.29 -8.57 -1.85
C PRO A 205 -16.53 -7.29 -2.20
N ALA A 206 -16.64 -6.28 -1.35
CA ALA A 206 -15.87 -5.06 -1.45
C ALA A 206 -14.81 -4.99 -0.33
N LEU A 207 -13.57 -4.68 -0.72
CA LEU A 207 -12.44 -4.40 0.17
C LEU A 207 -12.07 -2.93 0.03
N ILE A 208 -12.05 -2.21 1.13
CA ILE A 208 -11.92 -0.75 1.17
C ILE A 208 -10.52 -0.39 1.67
N PHE A 209 -9.83 0.51 0.99
CA PHE A 209 -8.47 0.94 1.29
C PHE A 209 -8.44 2.46 1.49
N ALA A 210 -7.96 2.91 2.64
CA ALA A 210 -7.57 4.28 2.88
C ALA A 210 -6.38 4.29 3.84
N HIS A 211 -5.57 5.34 3.82
CA HIS A 211 -4.35 5.36 4.61
C HIS A 211 -4.61 5.42 6.12
N PHE A 212 -5.55 6.26 6.57
CA PHE A 212 -5.76 6.49 7.99
C PHE A 212 -6.53 5.36 8.68
N ASN A 213 -6.14 5.04 9.92
CA ASN A 213 -6.92 4.22 10.84
C ASN A 213 -8.31 4.85 11.07
N PRO A 214 -9.40 4.06 11.17
CA PRO A 214 -10.77 4.59 11.26
C PRO A 214 -11.09 5.25 12.61
N TYR A 215 -10.31 4.94 13.64
CA TYR A 215 -10.38 5.53 14.99
C TYR A 215 -8.99 5.66 15.59
N PRO A 216 -8.78 6.47 16.66
CA PRO A 216 -7.48 6.60 17.30
C PRO A 216 -6.97 5.23 17.76
N ASN A 217 -5.72 4.89 17.42
CA ASN A 217 -5.13 3.64 17.88
C ASN A 217 -4.71 3.73 19.36
N ARG A 218 -4.56 2.56 19.99
CA ARG A 218 -4.05 2.41 21.35
C ARG A 218 -2.67 1.74 21.38
N GLY A 219 -1.95 1.78 20.25
CA GLY A 219 -0.63 1.17 20.10
C GLY A 219 0.45 1.87 20.91
N VAL A 220 1.70 1.45 20.69
CA VAL A 220 2.89 2.00 21.38
C VAL A 220 3.00 3.51 21.23
N ARG A 221 2.67 4.03 20.04
CA ARG A 221 2.55 5.46 19.79
C ARG A 221 1.08 5.81 19.53
N PRO A 222 0.41 6.58 20.41
CA PRO A 222 -0.94 7.04 20.18
C PRO A 222 -1.00 7.89 18.89
N ILE A 223 -1.80 7.46 17.92
CA ILE A 223 -1.98 8.13 16.63
C ILE A 223 -3.45 8.50 16.47
N ARG A 224 -3.71 9.71 15.99
CA ARG A 224 -5.06 10.17 15.72
C ARG A 224 -5.65 9.41 14.54
N GLY A 225 -6.87 8.94 14.67
CA GLY A 225 -7.61 8.33 13.57
C GLY A 225 -8.20 9.35 12.59
N MET A 226 -8.87 8.81 11.57
CA MET A 226 -9.65 9.56 10.60
C MET A 226 -10.76 10.37 11.31
N ARG A 227 -10.96 11.62 10.92
CA ARG A 227 -11.92 12.52 11.56
C ARG A 227 -13.37 12.11 11.31
N ASP A 228 -13.65 11.64 10.12
CA ASP A 228 -14.95 11.10 9.68
C ASP A 228 -14.97 9.56 9.67
N GLY A 229 -14.02 8.93 10.36
CA GLY A 229 -13.94 7.48 10.52
C GLY A 229 -15.23 6.85 11.06
N PRO A 230 -15.92 7.43 12.08
CA PRO A 230 -17.21 6.91 12.53
C PRO A 230 -18.29 6.91 11.44
N ALA A 231 -18.32 7.94 10.58
CA ALA A 231 -19.26 7.99 9.45
C ALA A 231 -18.93 6.92 8.40
N LEU A 232 -17.64 6.73 8.10
CA LEU A 232 -17.18 5.65 7.22
C LEU A 232 -17.58 4.29 7.77
N LEU A 233 -17.28 3.98 9.04
CA LEU A 233 -17.60 2.68 9.65
C LEU A 233 -19.10 2.41 9.65
N LYS A 234 -19.93 3.42 9.94
CA LYS A 234 -21.39 3.31 9.86
C LYS A 234 -21.83 2.98 8.43
N LEU A 235 -21.31 3.69 7.42
CA LEU A 235 -21.61 3.44 6.01
C LEU A 235 -21.29 2.00 5.60
N LEU A 236 -20.13 1.48 6.04
CA LEU A 236 -19.71 0.11 5.73
C LEU A 236 -20.52 -0.93 6.50
N ALA A 237 -20.89 -0.67 7.76
CA ALA A 237 -21.70 -1.58 8.58
C ALA A 237 -23.10 -1.85 7.99
N GLU A 238 -23.66 -0.87 7.28
CA GLU A 238 -24.94 -0.99 6.59
C GLU A 238 -24.89 -1.87 5.33
N ARG A 239 -23.69 -2.23 4.85
CA ARG A 239 -23.45 -2.95 3.58
C ARG A 239 -22.71 -4.26 3.81
N LYS A 240 -23.42 -5.38 3.91
CA LYS A 240 -22.86 -6.70 4.26
C LYS A 240 -21.80 -7.23 3.27
N HIS A 241 -21.79 -6.74 2.04
CA HIS A 241 -20.76 -7.06 1.05
C HIS A 241 -19.46 -6.24 1.23
N ALA A 242 -19.46 -5.16 2.03
CA ALA A 242 -18.25 -4.49 2.46
C ALA A 242 -17.57 -5.34 3.54
N LYS A 243 -16.55 -6.12 3.17
CA LYS A 243 -15.96 -7.18 4.01
C LYS A 243 -14.79 -6.71 4.85
N ALA A 244 -13.98 -5.79 4.34
CA ALA A 244 -12.80 -5.33 5.07
C ALA A 244 -12.44 -3.88 4.78
N TYR A 245 -11.89 -3.22 5.78
CA TYR A 245 -11.24 -1.92 5.69
C TYR A 245 -9.75 -2.06 6.01
N PHE A 246 -8.91 -1.73 5.03
CA PHE A 246 -7.45 -1.78 5.12
C PHE A 246 -6.88 -0.39 5.34
N TYR A 247 -6.00 -0.24 6.31
CA TYR A 247 -5.34 1.02 6.63
C TYR A 247 -3.87 0.80 7.02
N GLY A 248 -3.06 1.86 6.97
CA GLY A 248 -1.69 1.93 7.45
C GLY A 248 -1.56 2.95 8.57
N HIS A 249 -0.66 3.94 8.43
CA HIS A 249 -0.49 5.11 9.29
C HIS A 249 0.05 4.83 10.69
N THR A 250 -0.34 3.72 11.29
CA THR A 250 0.06 3.36 12.67
C THR A 250 1.36 2.56 12.72
N HIS A 251 1.82 2.04 11.58
CA HIS A 251 3.00 1.19 11.44
C HIS A 251 2.94 -0.08 12.30
N GLU A 252 1.77 -0.68 12.40
CA GLU A 252 1.53 -1.90 13.17
C GLU A 252 0.80 -2.94 12.31
N TRP A 253 1.12 -4.22 12.47
CA TRP A 253 0.31 -5.30 11.93
C TRP A 253 -0.73 -5.71 12.94
N GLN A 254 -2.01 -5.56 12.59
CA GLN A 254 -3.13 -5.93 13.48
C GLN A 254 -4.37 -6.30 12.66
N HIS A 255 -5.12 -7.27 13.15
CA HIS A 255 -6.43 -7.61 12.64
C HIS A 255 -7.47 -7.50 13.75
N ASP A 256 -8.47 -6.66 13.53
CA ASP A 256 -9.66 -6.52 14.36
C ASP A 256 -10.90 -6.81 13.52
N GLN A 257 -12.03 -7.05 14.18
CA GLN A 257 -13.33 -7.24 13.52
C GLN A 257 -14.43 -6.54 14.32
N VAL A 258 -15.32 -5.85 13.60
CA VAL A 258 -16.53 -5.25 14.15
C VAL A 258 -17.70 -5.75 13.32
N ASP A 259 -18.55 -6.56 13.92
CA ASP A 259 -19.62 -7.32 13.26
C ASP A 259 -19.07 -8.15 12.09
N HIS A 260 -19.47 -7.83 10.84
CA HIS A 260 -19.01 -8.52 9.63
C HIS A 260 -17.80 -7.83 8.98
N LEU A 261 -17.40 -6.65 9.47
CA LEU A 261 -16.35 -5.84 8.88
C LEU A 261 -15.00 -6.16 9.54
N HIS A 262 -14.06 -6.67 8.77
CA HIS A 262 -12.67 -6.83 9.18
C HIS A 262 -11.93 -5.49 9.10
N LEU A 263 -11.13 -5.17 10.10
CA LEU A 263 -10.29 -3.98 10.18
C LEU A 263 -8.84 -4.43 10.15
N ILE A 264 -8.15 -4.19 9.04
CA ILE A 264 -6.79 -4.67 8.79
C ILE A 264 -5.83 -3.51 8.84
N ASN A 265 -5.04 -3.46 9.90
CA ASN A 265 -3.92 -2.55 10.03
C ASN A 265 -2.70 -3.14 9.30
N GLN A 266 -2.28 -2.52 8.22
CA GLN A 266 -1.16 -2.98 7.42
C GLN A 266 0.17 -2.59 8.07
N PRO A 267 1.19 -3.48 8.07
CA PRO A 267 2.49 -3.13 8.55
C PRO A 267 3.12 -2.07 7.63
N ALA A 268 3.93 -1.18 8.18
CA ALA A 268 4.77 -0.32 7.36
C ALA A 268 5.82 -1.15 6.61
N VAL A 269 6.10 -0.82 5.36
CA VAL A 269 7.26 -1.39 4.66
C VAL A 269 8.56 -0.84 5.24
N SER A 270 8.53 0.44 5.66
CA SER A 270 9.70 1.19 6.09
C SER A 270 10.10 0.89 7.53
N TYR A 271 9.67 1.69 8.47
CA TYR A 271 10.04 1.65 9.87
C TYR A 271 8.83 1.45 10.78
N TYR A 272 9.06 1.09 12.03
CA TYR A 272 8.05 0.85 13.07
C TYR A 272 8.27 1.80 14.26
N PHE A 273 7.22 2.04 15.06
CA PHE A 273 7.29 2.93 16.23
C PHE A 273 7.67 2.19 17.51
N GLY A 274 7.36 0.91 17.63
CA GLY A 274 7.68 0.07 18.78
C GLY A 274 8.78 -0.94 18.46
N LYS A 275 9.81 -1.04 19.33
CA LYS A 275 10.89 -2.02 19.17
C LYS A 275 10.32 -3.44 19.03
N GLY A 276 10.78 -4.18 18.02
CA GLY A 276 10.34 -5.54 17.74
C GLY A 276 8.94 -5.66 17.13
N HIS A 277 8.36 -4.57 16.61
CA HIS A 277 7.16 -4.65 15.77
C HIS A 277 7.51 -5.14 14.37
N ALA A 278 6.60 -5.89 13.78
CA ALA A 278 6.75 -6.34 12.42
C ALA A 278 6.70 -5.15 11.45
N HIS A 279 7.61 -5.14 10.48
CA HIS A 279 7.51 -4.29 9.30
C HIS A 279 7.71 -5.13 8.04
N GLY A 280 6.96 -4.79 6.99
CA GLY A 280 6.96 -5.63 5.80
C GLY A 280 5.77 -5.36 4.89
N TRP A 281 5.24 -6.42 4.30
CA TRP A 281 4.14 -6.36 3.35
C TRP A 281 3.24 -7.59 3.49
N VAL A 282 2.04 -7.55 2.90
CA VAL A 282 1.06 -8.63 2.99
C VAL A 282 0.80 -9.22 1.61
N ASP A 283 0.88 -10.54 1.48
CA ASP A 283 0.42 -11.30 0.32
C ASP A 283 -1.05 -11.65 0.51
N MET A 284 -1.92 -11.13 -0.33
CA MET A 284 -3.35 -11.42 -0.32
C MET A 284 -3.72 -12.31 -1.50
N LYS A 285 -4.45 -13.38 -1.22
CA LYS A 285 -5.05 -14.26 -2.22
C LYS A 285 -6.56 -14.25 -2.08
N LEU A 286 -7.25 -13.83 -3.13
CA LEU A 286 -8.70 -13.86 -3.20
C LEU A 286 -9.18 -15.23 -3.69
N THR A 287 -10.22 -15.74 -3.04
CA THR A 287 -11.00 -16.88 -3.50
C THR A 287 -12.45 -16.45 -3.76
N GLU A 288 -13.30 -17.35 -4.19
CA GLU A 288 -14.73 -17.06 -4.35
C GLU A 288 -15.43 -16.69 -3.03
N THR A 289 -14.91 -17.13 -1.89
CA THR A 289 -15.58 -17.03 -0.57
C THR A 289 -14.75 -16.33 0.50
N SER A 290 -13.45 -16.07 0.26
CA SER A 290 -12.54 -15.54 1.27
C SER A 290 -11.40 -14.72 0.68
N ALA A 291 -10.68 -14.01 1.54
CA ALA A 291 -9.37 -13.46 1.24
C ALA A 291 -8.35 -13.98 2.27
N GLU A 292 -7.33 -14.67 1.79
CA GLU A 292 -6.22 -15.17 2.61
C GLU A 292 -5.10 -14.14 2.64
N LEU A 293 -4.73 -13.68 3.82
CA LEU A 293 -3.63 -12.74 4.05
C LEU A 293 -2.44 -13.46 4.67
N GLN A 294 -1.23 -13.19 4.18
CA GLN A 294 0.01 -13.66 4.78
C GLN A 294 0.99 -12.52 4.96
N LEU A 295 1.45 -12.32 6.19
CA LEU A 295 2.46 -11.30 6.51
C LEU A 295 3.86 -11.75 6.08
N HIS A 296 4.56 -10.91 5.34
CA HIS A 296 5.96 -11.06 4.97
C HIS A 296 6.79 -9.93 5.60
N CYS A 297 7.50 -10.23 6.68
CA CYS A 297 8.40 -9.27 7.30
C CYS A 297 9.66 -9.04 6.46
N ILE A 298 10.24 -7.82 6.52
CA ILE A 298 11.53 -7.52 5.90
C ILE A 298 12.66 -8.33 6.56
N ASP A 299 12.57 -8.50 7.88
CA ASP A 299 13.37 -9.48 8.62
C ASP A 299 12.60 -10.82 8.68
N HIS A 300 13.07 -11.83 7.99
CA HIS A 300 12.45 -13.15 7.94
C HIS A 300 12.57 -13.94 9.26
N GLU A 301 13.47 -13.55 10.16
CA GLU A 301 13.59 -14.13 11.51
C GLU A 301 12.56 -13.55 12.50
N HIS A 302 11.81 -12.51 12.09
CA HIS A 302 10.78 -11.92 12.96
C HIS A 302 9.69 -12.94 13.27
N LYS A 303 9.29 -13.02 14.56
CA LYS A 303 8.29 -14.02 15.07
C LYS A 303 6.95 -14.05 14.34
N GLN A 304 6.53 -12.91 13.76
CA GLN A 304 5.28 -12.80 13.02
C GLN A 304 5.45 -13.06 11.50
N HIS A 305 6.66 -13.31 11.02
CA HIS A 305 6.87 -13.65 9.61
C HIS A 305 6.09 -14.93 9.25
N GLY A 306 5.30 -14.85 8.19
CA GLY A 306 4.44 -15.95 7.75
C GLY A 306 3.10 -16.08 8.48
N GLU A 307 2.78 -15.18 9.42
CA GLU A 307 1.45 -15.13 10.07
C GLU A 307 0.35 -15.03 9.02
N ARG A 308 -0.73 -15.78 9.22
CA ARG A 308 -1.86 -15.86 8.29
C ARG A 308 -3.17 -15.45 8.94
N THR A 309 -4.02 -14.83 8.14
CA THR A 309 -5.36 -14.39 8.53
C THR A 309 -6.32 -14.62 7.37
N SER A 310 -7.49 -15.14 7.63
CA SER A 310 -8.56 -15.34 6.63
C SER A 310 -9.71 -14.39 6.89
N LEU A 311 -10.22 -13.78 5.84
CA LEU A 311 -11.40 -12.91 5.84
C LEU A 311 -12.54 -13.64 5.12
N HIS A 312 -13.71 -13.75 5.78
CA HIS A 312 -14.89 -14.49 5.27
C HIS A 312 -16.12 -13.61 5.06
#